data_d4cfdb104e5294a9735ff12aa49b75ef
#
_entry.id   d4cfdb104e5294a9735ff12aa49b75ef
#
_cell.length_a   1.000
_cell.length_b   1.000
_cell.length_c   1.000
_cell.angle_alpha   90.00
_cell.angle_beta   90.00
_cell.angle_gamma   90.00
#
_symmetry.space_group_name_H-M   'P 1'
#
loop_
_entity.id
_entity.type
_entity.pdbx_description
1 polymer ?
#
loop_
_entity_poly.entity_id
_entity_poly.type
_entity_poly.pdbx_seq_one_letter_code
_entity_poly.pdbx_strand_id
1 'polypeptide(L)'
;MTEDAQTPEPNGAVADAVKDNWVDRFAPVFSRPFLRLSRADRPIGTWLLYVPCLWGLSLAILATDSYSQHDLWTIAGCGIGAFLMRGAGCTWNDITDRHIDGSVTRTRSRPIPSGQVSVRGAVFWMAAQAILAFFILISFYPTAIALGVLALAPVAIYPFAKRFTWWPQLFLGLAFNWGALLAWAAHTNSIGPVPIVLYFAGIAWTLFYDTIYAHQDAEDDALIGVKSTARLFGENSRQWLRLFLTITIVLFGLAVLLAASERSVLSLSIAIGGPWALGWHLTWQLTRFDPEDSDGLLRIFRSNRNAGLIPLPFFALALLV
;
A
#
# COMPACT_ATOMS: atom_id res chain seq x y z
N MET A 1 -28.47 27.39 -12.44
CA MET A 1 -27.05 27.05 -12.70
C MET A 1 -26.24 28.01 -11.85
N THR A 2 -25.97 27.62 -10.64
CA THR A 2 -25.14 28.37 -9.70
C THR A 2 -23.85 27.55 -9.54
N GLU A 3 -22.76 28.08 -10.10
CA GLU A 3 -21.39 27.66 -9.83
C GLU A 3 -21.15 27.79 -8.33
N ASP A 4 -21.21 26.66 -7.61
CA ASP A 4 -20.57 26.57 -6.30
C ASP A 4 -19.06 26.58 -6.51
N ALA A 5 -18.51 27.78 -6.69
CA ALA A 5 -17.09 28.05 -6.52
C ALA A 5 -16.77 27.72 -5.06
N GLN A 6 -16.34 26.47 -4.80
CA GLN A 6 -15.78 26.09 -3.50
C GLN A 6 -14.61 27.02 -3.21
N THR A 7 -14.85 27.99 -2.33
CA THR A 7 -13.82 28.85 -1.77
C THR A 7 -12.68 27.96 -1.26
N PRO A 8 -11.41 28.32 -1.52
CA PRO A 8 -10.28 27.57 -0.99
C PRO A 8 -10.44 27.44 0.53
N GLU A 9 -10.44 26.21 1.03
CA GLU A 9 -10.51 25.97 2.48
C GLU A 9 -9.45 26.81 3.20
N PRO A 10 -9.77 27.50 4.32
CA PRO A 10 -8.92 28.55 4.90
C PRO A 10 -7.54 28.12 5.38
N ASN A 11 -7.19 26.82 5.34
CA ASN A 11 -5.95 26.24 5.86
C ASN A 11 -5.15 25.39 4.86
N GLY A 12 -5.39 25.49 3.55
CA GLY A 12 -4.68 24.72 2.53
C GLY A 12 -4.91 23.20 2.65
N ALA A 13 -6.03 22.79 3.24
CA ALA A 13 -6.42 21.38 3.35
C ALA A 13 -6.59 20.78 1.93
N VAL A 14 -6.28 19.48 1.81
CA VAL A 14 -6.40 18.75 0.54
C VAL A 14 -7.78 18.11 0.50
N ALA A 15 -8.47 18.19 -0.64
CA ALA A 15 -9.87 17.76 -0.79
C ALA A 15 -10.11 16.28 -0.40
N ASP A 16 -9.12 15.41 -0.62
CA ASP A 16 -9.21 13.97 -0.31
C ASP A 16 -8.60 13.59 1.07
N ALA A 17 -8.25 14.58 1.92
CA ALA A 17 -7.77 14.32 3.28
C ALA A 17 -8.87 13.74 4.19
N VAL A 18 -8.47 13.03 5.24
CA VAL A 18 -9.39 12.61 6.28
C VAL A 18 -9.79 13.85 7.10
N LYS A 19 -11.10 14.05 7.29
CA LYS A 19 -11.59 15.14 8.16
C LYS A 19 -11.02 14.97 9.57
N ASP A 20 -10.66 16.08 10.21
CA ASP A 20 -10.10 16.09 11.58
C ASP A 20 -8.83 15.24 11.76
N ASN A 21 -8.01 15.12 10.71
CA ASN A 21 -6.76 14.36 10.77
C ASN A 21 -5.72 15.02 11.71
N TRP A 22 -4.76 14.22 12.17
CA TRP A 22 -3.75 14.65 13.13
C TRP A 22 -2.81 15.75 12.60
N VAL A 23 -2.58 15.79 11.28
CA VAL A 23 -1.73 16.81 10.64
C VAL A 23 -2.34 18.19 10.80
N ASP A 24 -3.65 18.31 10.58
CA ASP A 24 -4.35 19.58 10.67
C ASP A 24 -4.59 20.00 12.13
N ARG A 25 -4.73 19.03 13.05
CA ARG A 25 -4.99 19.30 14.48
C ARG A 25 -3.72 19.62 15.28
N PHE A 26 -2.66 18.86 15.09
CA PHE A 26 -1.51 18.88 16.01
C PHE A 26 -0.18 19.31 15.35
N ALA A 27 -0.02 19.15 14.01
CA ALA A 27 1.24 19.48 13.38
C ALA A 27 1.46 21.00 13.30
N PRO A 28 2.70 21.48 13.49
CA PRO A 28 3.06 22.87 13.28
C PRO A 28 2.70 23.34 11.85
N VAL A 29 2.20 24.56 11.72
CA VAL A 29 1.69 25.08 10.45
C VAL A 29 2.71 24.97 9.31
N PHE A 30 4.00 25.26 9.56
CA PHE A 30 5.06 25.19 8.56
C PHE A 30 5.33 23.77 8.04
N SER A 31 5.05 22.73 8.84
CA SER A 31 5.29 21.32 8.47
C SER A 31 4.10 20.67 7.75
N ARG A 32 2.89 21.24 7.89
CA ARG A 32 1.65 20.67 7.31
C ARG A 32 1.73 20.40 5.81
N PRO A 33 2.23 21.32 4.96
CA PRO A 33 2.34 21.06 3.52
C PRO A 33 3.24 19.86 3.20
N PHE A 34 4.34 19.69 3.92
CA PHE A 34 5.26 18.56 3.75
C PHE A 34 4.65 17.24 4.24
N LEU A 35 3.94 17.25 5.36
CA LEU A 35 3.23 16.08 5.87
C LEU A 35 2.07 15.67 4.96
N ARG A 36 1.39 16.64 4.34
CA ARG A 36 0.36 16.38 3.31
C ARG A 36 0.97 15.82 2.02
N LEU A 37 2.17 16.26 1.59
CA LEU A 37 2.92 15.61 0.51
C LEU A 37 3.18 14.14 0.83
N SER A 38 3.54 13.84 2.08
CA SER A 38 3.78 12.47 2.56
C SER A 38 2.50 11.66 2.78
N ARG A 39 1.32 12.23 2.55
CA ARG A 39 0.02 11.58 2.83
C ARG A 39 -0.14 11.15 4.29
N ALA A 40 0.52 11.85 5.24
CA ALA A 40 0.40 11.57 6.67
C ALA A 40 -1.01 11.88 7.21
N ASP A 41 -1.76 12.74 6.52
CA ASP A 41 -3.17 13.07 6.74
C ASP A 41 -4.14 11.92 6.36
N ARG A 42 -3.65 10.89 5.67
CA ARG A 42 -4.42 9.72 5.22
C ARG A 42 -3.59 8.44 5.28
N PRO A 43 -3.48 7.82 6.46
CA PRO A 43 -2.47 6.78 6.75
C PRO A 43 -2.74 5.42 6.09
N ILE A 44 -3.87 5.24 5.40
CA ILE A 44 -4.22 3.93 4.80
C ILE A 44 -3.10 3.40 3.90
N GLY A 45 -2.50 4.25 3.04
CA GLY A 45 -1.44 3.80 2.15
C GLY A 45 -0.16 3.36 2.89
N THR A 46 0.13 3.92 4.06
CA THR A 46 1.23 3.44 4.93
C THR A 46 0.94 2.03 5.45
N TRP A 47 -0.30 1.77 5.87
CA TRP A 47 -0.71 0.43 6.29
C TRP A 47 -0.62 -0.59 5.16
N LEU A 48 -1.06 -0.22 3.94
CA LEU A 48 -0.99 -1.11 2.77
C LEU A 48 0.44 -1.44 2.34
N LEU A 49 1.40 -0.56 2.63
CA LEU A 49 2.83 -0.80 2.42
C LEU A 49 3.46 -1.62 3.57
N TYR A 50 2.99 -1.44 4.80
CA TYR A 50 3.53 -2.09 5.99
C TYR A 50 3.02 -3.53 6.19
N VAL A 51 1.75 -3.78 5.90
CA VAL A 51 1.12 -5.10 6.10
C VAL A 51 1.87 -6.24 5.41
N PRO A 52 2.32 -6.13 4.14
CA PRO A 52 3.13 -7.16 3.51
C PRO A 52 4.44 -7.48 4.25
N CYS A 53 5.06 -6.48 4.90
CA CYS A 53 6.23 -6.72 5.75
C CYS A 53 5.88 -7.62 6.95
N LEU A 54 4.74 -7.35 7.59
CA LEU A 54 4.27 -8.15 8.72
C LEU A 54 3.95 -9.58 8.28
N TRP A 55 3.34 -9.77 7.12
CA TRP A 55 3.09 -11.10 6.56
C TRP A 55 4.39 -11.85 6.26
N GLY A 56 5.34 -11.20 5.57
CA GLY A 56 6.62 -11.79 5.22
C GLY A 56 7.42 -12.22 6.46
N LEU A 57 7.50 -11.36 7.46
CA LEU A 57 8.18 -11.68 8.73
C LEU A 57 7.46 -12.81 9.49
N SER A 58 6.13 -12.73 9.61
CA SER A 58 5.36 -13.77 10.32
C SER A 58 5.53 -15.16 9.69
N LEU A 59 5.50 -15.25 8.36
CA LEU A 59 5.74 -16.51 7.66
C LEU A 59 7.21 -16.94 7.74
N ALA A 60 8.18 -16.02 7.82
CA ALA A 60 9.58 -16.35 8.03
C ALA A 60 9.79 -16.99 9.41
N ILE A 61 9.23 -16.38 10.47
CA ILE A 61 9.28 -16.94 11.83
C ILE A 61 8.57 -18.31 11.88
N LEU A 62 7.42 -18.44 11.21
CA LEU A 62 6.69 -19.72 11.15
C LEU A 62 7.51 -20.82 10.47
N ALA A 63 8.22 -20.49 9.39
CA ALA A 63 9.05 -21.44 8.62
C ALA A 63 10.35 -21.84 9.32
N THR A 64 10.93 -20.95 10.13
CA THR A 64 12.22 -21.20 10.82
C THR A 64 12.04 -21.67 12.25
N ASP A 65 10.81 -21.62 12.78
CA ASP A 65 10.49 -21.89 14.19
C ASP A 65 11.36 -21.10 15.19
N SER A 66 11.76 -19.90 14.80
CA SER A 66 12.67 -19.09 15.61
C SER A 66 12.29 -17.61 15.52
N TYR A 67 12.47 -16.91 16.63
CA TYR A 67 12.35 -15.46 16.66
C TYR A 67 13.43 -14.84 17.55
N SER A 68 13.75 -13.58 17.31
CA SER A 68 14.83 -12.89 18.00
C SER A 68 14.47 -11.42 18.25
N GLN A 69 15.31 -10.72 19.01
CA GLN A 69 15.16 -9.26 19.19
C GLN A 69 15.30 -8.50 17.85
N HIS A 70 16.04 -9.07 16.90
CA HIS A 70 16.15 -8.51 15.54
C HIS A 70 14.80 -8.46 14.83
N ASP A 71 13.91 -9.41 15.07
CA ASP A 71 12.57 -9.42 14.47
C ASP A 71 11.69 -8.31 15.03
N LEU A 72 11.81 -7.99 16.32
CA LEU A 72 11.14 -6.82 16.89
C LEU A 72 11.64 -5.52 16.24
N TRP A 73 12.95 -5.43 15.99
CA TRP A 73 13.52 -4.32 15.24
C TRP A 73 13.03 -4.30 13.77
N THR A 74 12.90 -5.48 13.13
CA THR A 74 12.36 -5.58 11.78
C THR A 74 10.92 -5.07 11.70
N ILE A 75 10.08 -5.41 12.69
CA ILE A 75 8.70 -4.87 12.79
C ILE A 75 8.74 -3.33 12.87
N ALA A 76 9.51 -2.79 13.82
CA ALA A 76 9.59 -1.33 14.04
C ALA A 76 10.21 -0.62 12.83
N GLY A 77 11.32 -1.13 12.31
CA GLY A 77 12.06 -0.57 11.18
C GLY A 77 11.24 -0.60 9.88
N CYS A 78 10.53 -1.69 9.59
CA CYS A 78 9.60 -1.75 8.48
C CYS A 78 8.43 -0.78 8.63
N GLY A 79 7.91 -0.58 9.85
CA GLY A 79 6.84 0.39 10.11
C GLY A 79 7.28 1.83 9.86
N ILE A 80 8.44 2.22 10.40
CA ILE A 80 9.04 3.55 10.16
C ILE A 80 9.42 3.69 8.68
N GLY A 81 10.04 2.66 8.08
CA GLY A 81 10.40 2.62 6.66
C GLY A 81 9.18 2.77 5.74
N ALA A 82 8.08 2.08 6.05
CA ALA A 82 6.83 2.20 5.30
C ALA A 82 6.27 3.63 5.35
N PHE A 83 6.30 4.30 6.50
CA PHE A 83 5.88 5.69 6.63
C PHE A 83 6.76 6.63 5.80
N LEU A 84 8.08 6.51 5.91
CA LEU A 84 9.05 7.34 5.19
C LEU A 84 8.98 7.10 3.67
N MET A 85 9.00 5.84 3.24
CA MET A 85 8.99 5.49 1.82
C MET A 85 7.63 5.75 1.17
N ARG A 86 6.51 5.62 1.92
CA ARG A 86 5.21 6.10 1.45
C ARG A 86 5.24 7.59 1.19
N GLY A 87 5.81 8.37 2.12
CA GLY A 87 5.97 9.81 1.96
C GLY A 87 6.83 10.18 0.76
N ALA A 88 8.00 9.55 0.62
CA ALA A 88 8.89 9.77 -0.51
C ALA A 88 8.23 9.40 -1.85
N GLY A 89 7.57 8.25 -1.94
CA GLY A 89 6.87 7.80 -3.14
C GLY A 89 5.69 8.69 -3.53
N CYS A 90 4.90 9.17 -2.57
CA CYS A 90 3.83 10.14 -2.83
C CYS A 90 4.38 11.47 -3.31
N THR A 91 5.47 11.95 -2.70
CA THR A 91 6.12 13.19 -3.14
C THR A 91 6.67 13.05 -4.56
N TRP A 92 7.27 11.90 -4.90
CA TRP A 92 7.71 11.58 -6.26
C TRP A 92 6.55 11.60 -7.26
N ASN A 93 5.43 10.97 -6.90
CA ASN A 93 4.22 11.00 -7.72
C ASN A 93 3.72 12.44 -7.94
N ASP A 94 3.62 13.26 -6.89
CA ASP A 94 3.15 14.65 -7.00
C ASP A 94 4.12 15.53 -7.83
N ILE A 95 5.43 15.28 -7.77
CA ILE A 95 6.42 15.97 -8.62
C ILE A 95 6.23 15.60 -10.10
N THR A 96 6.02 14.31 -10.39
CA THR A 96 5.88 13.83 -11.78
C THR A 96 4.53 14.22 -12.39
N ASP A 97 3.50 14.29 -11.59
CA ASP A 97 2.13 14.59 -12.02
C ASP A 97 1.72 16.05 -11.84
N ARG A 98 2.61 16.94 -11.39
CA ARG A 98 2.28 18.33 -11.03
C ARG A 98 1.47 19.11 -12.06
N HIS A 99 1.66 18.85 -13.36
CA HIS A 99 0.93 19.51 -14.44
C HIS A 99 -0.47 18.90 -14.62
N ILE A 100 -0.61 17.60 -14.49
CA ILE A 100 -1.88 16.89 -14.55
C ILE A 100 -2.73 17.28 -13.33
N ASP A 101 -2.14 17.20 -12.14
CA ASP A 101 -2.79 17.51 -10.86
C ASP A 101 -3.35 18.95 -10.80
N GLY A 102 -2.65 19.89 -11.44
CA GLY A 102 -3.12 21.29 -11.53
C GLY A 102 -4.38 21.47 -12.38
N SER A 103 -4.66 20.55 -13.28
CA SER A 103 -5.80 20.58 -14.20
C SER A 103 -7.06 19.87 -13.65
N VAL A 104 -6.93 19.09 -12.56
CA VAL A 104 -8.02 18.32 -11.97
C VAL A 104 -8.50 18.96 -10.68
N THR A 105 -9.81 19.18 -10.55
CA THR A 105 -10.43 19.89 -9.41
C THR A 105 -10.05 19.28 -8.07
N ARG A 106 -10.06 17.95 -7.95
CA ARG A 106 -9.74 17.22 -6.73
C ARG A 106 -8.27 17.33 -6.31
N THR A 107 -7.34 17.44 -7.25
CA THR A 107 -5.89 17.39 -6.99
C THR A 107 -5.21 18.76 -7.04
N ARG A 108 -5.84 19.78 -7.58
CA ARG A 108 -5.29 21.14 -7.64
C ARG A 108 -4.97 21.76 -6.28
N SER A 109 -5.63 21.30 -5.21
CA SER A 109 -5.37 21.72 -3.82
C SER A 109 -4.14 21.06 -3.18
N ARG A 110 -3.49 20.09 -3.87
CA ARG A 110 -2.26 19.44 -3.39
C ARG A 110 -1.12 20.47 -3.23
N PRO A 111 -0.15 20.21 -2.32
CA PRO A 111 0.87 21.20 -1.96
C PRO A 111 1.73 21.74 -3.11
N ILE A 112 2.05 20.95 -4.14
CA ILE A 112 2.86 21.41 -5.28
C ILE A 112 2.01 22.26 -6.25
N PRO A 113 0.88 21.75 -6.79
CA PRO A 113 0.04 22.53 -7.70
C PRO A 113 -0.48 23.84 -7.09
N SER A 114 -0.82 23.83 -5.79
CA SER A 114 -1.31 25.03 -5.07
C SER A 114 -0.20 26.02 -4.66
N GLY A 115 1.08 25.70 -4.93
CA GLY A 115 2.20 26.57 -4.58
C GLY A 115 2.61 26.57 -3.11
N GLN A 116 2.01 25.73 -2.26
CA GLN A 116 2.38 25.62 -0.83
C GLN A 116 3.80 25.08 -0.64
N VAL A 117 4.29 24.23 -1.56
CA VAL A 117 5.64 23.69 -1.57
C VAL A 117 6.23 23.82 -2.96
N SER A 118 7.43 24.37 -3.05
CA SER A 118 8.17 24.41 -4.32
C SER A 118 8.66 23.02 -4.71
N VAL A 119 8.85 22.76 -6.03
CA VAL A 119 9.41 21.48 -6.51
C VAL A 119 10.77 21.17 -5.86
N ARG A 120 11.63 22.18 -5.66
CA ARG A 120 12.90 22.01 -4.98
C ARG A 120 12.71 21.56 -3.52
N GLY A 121 11.80 22.22 -2.79
CA GLY A 121 11.44 21.82 -1.41
C GLY A 121 10.90 20.41 -1.34
N ALA A 122 10.05 20.01 -2.30
CA ALA A 122 9.53 18.65 -2.40
C ALA A 122 10.65 17.62 -2.65
N VAL A 123 11.61 17.92 -3.54
CA VAL A 123 12.77 17.02 -3.78
C VAL A 123 13.63 16.87 -2.52
N PHE A 124 13.92 17.96 -1.80
CA PHE A 124 14.66 17.86 -0.54
C PHE A 124 13.93 17.04 0.51
N TRP A 125 12.59 17.24 0.63
CA TRP A 125 11.76 16.47 1.55
C TRP A 125 11.74 14.98 1.21
N MET A 126 11.57 14.64 -0.07
CA MET A 126 11.64 13.27 -0.58
C MET A 126 12.99 12.63 -0.27
N ALA A 127 14.09 13.32 -0.58
CA ALA A 127 15.45 12.84 -0.34
C ALA A 127 15.71 12.60 1.15
N ALA A 128 15.28 13.51 2.02
CA ALA A 128 15.43 13.36 3.47
C ALA A 128 14.72 12.08 3.98
N GLN A 129 13.49 11.83 3.54
CA GLN A 129 12.73 10.62 3.89
C GLN A 129 13.42 9.36 3.37
N ALA A 130 13.88 9.36 2.11
CA ALA A 130 14.59 8.22 1.51
C ALA A 130 15.92 7.93 2.22
N ILE A 131 16.70 8.95 2.60
CA ILE A 131 17.94 8.80 3.35
C ILE A 131 17.68 8.23 4.74
N LEU A 132 16.68 8.73 5.47
CA LEU A 132 16.33 8.19 6.78
C LEU A 132 15.87 6.72 6.67
N ALA A 133 15.06 6.37 5.66
CA ALA A 133 14.67 5.00 5.40
C ALA A 133 15.88 4.11 5.04
N PHE A 134 16.86 4.64 4.31
CA PHE A 134 18.09 3.94 3.97
C PHE A 134 18.93 3.63 5.21
N PHE A 135 19.03 4.54 6.19
CA PHE A 135 19.72 4.25 7.47
C PHE A 135 19.05 3.12 8.26
N ILE A 136 17.73 3.00 8.17
CA ILE A 136 17.02 1.84 8.75
C ILE A 136 17.36 0.60 7.95
N LEU A 137 17.29 0.65 6.62
CA LEU A 137 17.54 -0.47 5.74
C LEU A 137 18.92 -1.11 5.95
N ILE A 138 19.99 -0.32 6.10
CA ILE A 138 21.34 -0.83 6.30
C ILE A 138 21.56 -1.53 7.65
N SER A 139 20.60 -1.45 8.57
CA SER A 139 20.62 -2.22 9.83
C SER A 139 20.10 -3.66 9.66
N PHE A 140 19.56 -4.01 8.50
CA PHE A 140 19.09 -5.37 8.19
C PHE A 140 20.19 -6.21 7.55
N TYR A 141 19.89 -7.49 7.29
CA TYR A 141 20.81 -8.39 6.61
C TYR A 141 21.06 -7.99 5.14
N PRO A 142 22.22 -8.36 4.58
CA PRO A 142 22.61 -7.97 3.22
C PRO A 142 21.59 -8.27 2.13
N THR A 143 20.90 -9.41 2.21
CA THR A 143 19.86 -9.77 1.26
C THR A 143 18.67 -8.80 1.32
N ALA A 144 18.26 -8.39 2.53
CA ALA A 144 17.21 -7.39 2.71
C ALA A 144 17.64 -6.01 2.21
N ILE A 145 18.92 -5.63 2.43
CA ILE A 145 19.47 -4.38 1.90
C ILE A 145 19.42 -4.36 0.37
N ALA A 146 19.86 -5.44 -0.28
CA ALA A 146 19.81 -5.56 -1.74
C ALA A 146 18.37 -5.46 -2.27
N LEU A 147 17.43 -6.14 -1.64
CA LEU A 147 16.00 -6.06 -1.97
C LEU A 147 15.44 -4.63 -1.77
N GLY A 148 15.80 -3.95 -0.67
CA GLY A 148 15.35 -2.59 -0.42
C GLY A 148 15.86 -1.59 -1.47
N VAL A 149 17.08 -1.77 -1.96
CA VAL A 149 17.62 -0.96 -3.07
C VAL A 149 16.89 -1.29 -4.39
N LEU A 150 16.67 -2.57 -4.68
CA LEU A 150 15.92 -3.00 -5.88
C LEU A 150 14.47 -2.52 -5.89
N ALA A 151 13.85 -2.33 -4.73
CA ALA A 151 12.49 -1.79 -4.59
C ALA A 151 12.35 -0.39 -5.19
N LEU A 152 13.43 0.38 -5.28
CA LEU A 152 13.39 1.72 -5.88
C LEU A 152 13.00 1.69 -7.37
N ALA A 153 13.26 0.59 -8.09
CA ALA A 153 12.91 0.47 -9.50
C ALA A 153 11.38 0.51 -9.74
N PRO A 154 10.56 -0.37 -9.14
CA PRO A 154 9.11 -0.28 -9.29
C PRO A 154 8.54 1.02 -8.71
N VAL A 155 9.09 1.58 -7.63
CA VAL A 155 8.67 2.88 -7.07
C VAL A 155 8.93 4.02 -8.04
N ALA A 156 10.07 4.03 -8.74
CA ALA A 156 10.39 5.05 -9.72
C ALA A 156 9.49 4.99 -10.97
N ILE A 157 9.13 3.78 -11.41
CA ILE A 157 8.34 3.55 -12.62
C ILE A 157 6.85 3.79 -12.39
N TYR A 158 6.33 3.43 -11.22
CA TYR A 158 4.90 3.43 -10.90
C TYR A 158 4.14 4.71 -11.32
N PRO A 159 4.61 5.96 -11.05
CA PRO A 159 3.84 7.17 -11.41
C PRO A 159 3.61 7.32 -12.92
N PHE A 160 4.49 6.74 -13.74
CA PHE A 160 4.40 6.81 -15.19
C PHE A 160 3.48 5.74 -15.78
N ALA A 161 3.19 4.66 -15.05
CA ALA A 161 2.45 3.51 -15.54
C ALA A 161 1.09 3.90 -16.15
N LYS A 162 0.34 4.80 -15.54
CA LYS A 162 -0.95 5.29 -16.02
C LYS A 162 -0.89 5.99 -17.40
N ARG A 163 0.31 6.36 -17.89
CA ARG A 163 0.52 7.02 -19.18
C ARG A 163 0.67 6.02 -20.33
N PHE A 164 1.23 4.82 -20.06
CA PHE A 164 1.53 3.85 -21.11
C PHE A 164 0.75 2.53 -20.99
N THR A 165 0.22 2.16 -19.83
CA THR A 165 -0.50 0.90 -19.63
C THR A 165 -1.87 1.08 -19.01
N TRP A 166 -2.78 0.12 -19.29
CA TRP A 166 -4.08 0.00 -18.61
C TRP A 166 -4.01 -0.66 -17.23
N TRP A 167 -2.80 -1.11 -16.82
CA TRP A 167 -2.53 -1.85 -15.60
C TRP A 167 -1.63 -1.08 -14.62
N PRO A 168 -1.86 0.23 -14.33
CA PRO A 168 -1.04 0.96 -13.36
C PRO A 168 -1.12 0.35 -11.96
N GLN A 169 -2.24 -0.29 -11.61
CA GLN A 169 -2.45 -1.00 -10.35
C GLN A 169 -1.49 -2.18 -10.18
N LEU A 170 -1.04 -2.81 -11.26
CA LEU A 170 0.00 -3.84 -11.21
C LEU A 170 1.33 -3.26 -10.75
N PHE A 171 1.72 -2.11 -11.28
CA PHE A 171 2.95 -1.41 -10.87
C PHE A 171 2.90 -0.95 -9.42
N LEU A 172 1.73 -0.50 -8.96
CA LEU A 172 1.50 -0.23 -7.55
C LEU A 172 1.68 -1.51 -6.72
N GLY A 173 1.09 -2.62 -7.15
CA GLY A 173 1.22 -3.93 -6.51
C GLY A 173 2.68 -4.39 -6.39
N LEU A 174 3.46 -4.23 -7.47
CA LEU A 174 4.89 -4.53 -7.46
C LEU A 174 5.64 -3.71 -6.39
N ALA A 175 5.35 -2.41 -6.26
CA ALA A 175 6.00 -1.55 -5.28
C ALA A 175 5.53 -1.82 -3.85
N PHE A 176 4.22 -1.97 -3.62
CA PHE A 176 3.64 -2.03 -2.28
C PHE A 176 3.89 -3.35 -1.57
N ASN A 177 3.93 -4.46 -2.30
CA ASN A 177 4.10 -5.78 -1.69
C ASN A 177 5.57 -6.22 -1.58
N TRP A 178 6.51 -5.40 -2.03
CA TRP A 178 7.94 -5.67 -1.91
C TRP A 178 8.39 -5.92 -0.48
N GLY A 179 7.65 -5.34 0.48
CA GLY A 179 7.86 -5.55 1.91
C GLY A 179 7.78 -7.01 2.35
N ALA A 180 7.02 -7.87 1.66
CA ALA A 180 6.95 -9.30 1.94
C ALA A 180 8.31 -9.99 1.69
N LEU A 181 8.98 -9.65 0.59
CA LEU A 181 10.32 -10.15 0.25
C LEU A 181 11.37 -9.61 1.23
N LEU A 182 11.31 -8.29 1.50
CA LEU A 182 12.27 -7.58 2.33
C LEU A 182 12.24 -8.09 3.78
N ALA A 183 11.06 -8.18 4.39
CA ALA A 183 10.93 -8.58 5.79
C ALA A 183 11.24 -10.07 6.00
N TRP A 184 10.91 -10.93 5.03
CA TRP A 184 11.39 -12.32 5.00
C TRP A 184 12.92 -12.36 5.01
N ALA A 185 13.56 -11.62 4.09
CA ALA A 185 15.02 -11.59 3.98
C ALA A 185 15.69 -10.92 5.18
N ALA A 186 15.02 -9.99 5.85
CA ALA A 186 15.50 -9.38 7.09
C ALA A 186 15.55 -10.39 8.26
N HIS A 187 14.76 -11.48 8.21
CA HIS A 187 14.80 -12.57 9.18
C HIS A 187 15.77 -13.68 8.75
N THR A 188 15.67 -14.16 7.50
CA THR A 188 16.33 -15.37 7.02
C THR A 188 17.67 -15.12 6.32
N ASN A 189 17.97 -13.87 5.96
CA ASN A 189 19.06 -13.47 5.06
C ASN A 189 19.03 -14.21 3.71
N SER A 190 17.88 -14.67 3.26
CA SER A 190 17.70 -15.45 2.03
C SER A 190 16.39 -15.12 1.33
N ILE A 191 16.24 -15.60 0.10
CA ILE A 191 15.00 -15.59 -0.66
C ILE A 191 14.63 -17.04 -0.95
N GLY A 192 13.37 -17.39 -0.81
CA GLY A 192 12.84 -18.72 -1.09
C GLY A 192 11.46 -18.66 -1.76
N PRO A 193 10.84 -19.82 -1.99
CA PRO A 193 9.54 -19.87 -2.65
C PRO A 193 8.42 -19.18 -1.84
N VAL A 194 8.47 -19.25 -0.51
CA VAL A 194 7.44 -18.68 0.37
C VAL A 194 7.24 -17.18 0.16
N PRO A 195 8.27 -16.30 0.31
CA PRO A 195 8.10 -14.89 0.13
C PRO A 195 7.77 -14.49 -1.31
N ILE A 196 8.23 -15.28 -2.31
CA ILE A 196 7.89 -15.05 -3.72
C ILE A 196 6.41 -15.28 -3.96
N VAL A 197 5.86 -16.41 -3.49
CA VAL A 197 4.43 -16.72 -3.63
C VAL A 197 3.58 -15.71 -2.86
N LEU A 198 4.00 -15.33 -1.64
CA LEU A 198 3.35 -14.30 -0.85
C LEU A 198 3.34 -12.94 -1.55
N TYR A 199 4.44 -12.57 -2.20
CA TYR A 199 4.56 -11.35 -2.97
C TYR A 199 3.51 -11.28 -4.10
N PHE A 200 3.34 -12.37 -4.85
CA PHE A 200 2.31 -12.45 -5.88
C PHE A 200 0.88 -12.43 -5.30
N ALA A 201 0.66 -13.04 -4.13
CA ALA A 201 -0.61 -12.93 -3.42
C ALA A 201 -0.92 -11.46 -3.07
N GLY A 202 0.08 -10.73 -2.56
CA GLY A 202 -0.05 -9.31 -2.26
C GLY A 202 -0.32 -8.45 -3.50
N ILE A 203 0.33 -8.75 -4.64
CA ILE A 203 0.06 -8.05 -5.91
C ILE A 203 -1.40 -8.26 -6.32
N ALA A 204 -1.92 -9.48 -6.25
CA ALA A 204 -3.32 -9.77 -6.55
C ALA A 204 -4.28 -9.03 -5.60
N TRP A 205 -3.94 -8.96 -4.31
CA TRP A 205 -4.67 -8.15 -3.34
C TRP A 205 -4.65 -6.66 -3.70
N THR A 206 -3.51 -6.12 -4.14
CA THR A 206 -3.44 -4.73 -4.60
C THR A 206 -4.29 -4.49 -5.83
N LEU A 207 -4.25 -5.39 -6.81
CA LEU A 207 -5.14 -5.34 -7.98
C LEU A 207 -6.61 -5.33 -7.56
N PHE A 208 -6.99 -6.10 -6.55
CA PHE A 208 -8.35 -6.12 -6.02
C PHE A 208 -8.75 -4.76 -5.43
N TYR A 209 -8.04 -4.29 -4.40
CA TYR A 209 -8.48 -3.10 -3.68
C TYR A 209 -8.25 -1.79 -4.44
N ASP A 210 -7.21 -1.72 -5.24
CA ASP A 210 -6.89 -0.49 -5.96
C ASP A 210 -7.72 -0.34 -7.24
N THR A 211 -8.19 -1.44 -7.85
CA THR A 211 -9.21 -1.39 -8.89
C THR A 211 -10.53 -0.85 -8.31
N ILE A 212 -10.94 -1.29 -7.12
CA ILE A 212 -12.13 -0.74 -6.44
C ILE A 212 -11.95 0.77 -6.21
N TYR A 213 -10.79 1.18 -5.69
CA TYR A 213 -10.48 2.58 -5.43
C TYR A 213 -10.47 3.43 -6.70
N ALA A 214 -9.94 2.90 -7.80
CA ALA A 214 -9.84 3.60 -9.07
C ALA A 214 -11.21 3.91 -9.73
N HIS A 215 -12.30 3.29 -9.31
CA HIS A 215 -13.64 3.65 -9.79
C HIS A 215 -14.07 5.04 -9.33
N GLN A 216 -13.50 5.58 -8.23
CA GLN A 216 -13.80 6.94 -7.78
C GLN A 216 -13.44 8.01 -8.81
N ASP A 217 -12.41 7.76 -9.61
CA ASP A 217 -11.86 8.73 -10.55
C ASP A 217 -12.11 8.32 -12.01
N ALA A 218 -12.87 7.23 -12.28
CA ALA A 218 -12.97 6.63 -13.60
C ALA A 218 -13.53 7.59 -14.68
N GLU A 219 -14.46 8.46 -14.31
CA GLU A 219 -15.04 9.48 -15.20
C GLU A 219 -14.05 10.62 -15.47
N ASP A 220 -13.43 11.18 -14.42
CA ASP A 220 -12.42 12.23 -14.54
C ASP A 220 -11.20 11.75 -15.32
N ASP A 221 -10.73 10.52 -15.03
CA ASP A 221 -9.63 9.86 -15.74
C ASP A 221 -9.95 9.66 -17.23
N ALA A 222 -11.24 9.45 -17.58
CA ALA A 222 -11.66 9.33 -18.96
C ALA A 222 -11.49 10.65 -19.71
N LEU A 223 -11.83 11.76 -19.09
CA LEU A 223 -11.76 13.11 -19.69
C LEU A 223 -10.31 13.54 -19.97
N ILE A 224 -9.36 13.14 -19.11
CA ILE A 224 -7.95 13.53 -19.23
C ILE A 224 -7.07 12.43 -19.87
N GLY A 225 -7.67 11.31 -20.30
CA GLY A 225 -6.96 10.22 -20.99
C GLY A 225 -6.07 9.34 -20.10
N VAL A 226 -6.25 9.39 -18.78
CA VAL A 226 -5.53 8.53 -17.81
C VAL A 226 -6.07 7.10 -17.89
N LYS A 227 -5.16 6.11 -17.88
CA LYS A 227 -5.49 4.69 -17.97
C LYS A 227 -5.58 4.07 -16.58
N SER A 228 -6.57 3.19 -16.35
CA SER A 228 -6.72 2.42 -15.12
C SER A 228 -7.43 1.08 -15.38
N THR A 229 -7.28 0.13 -14.45
CA THR A 229 -8.01 -1.15 -14.50
C THR A 229 -9.52 -0.95 -14.33
N ALA A 230 -9.96 0.05 -13.56
CA ALA A 230 -11.38 0.38 -13.44
C ALA A 230 -12.00 0.72 -14.80
N ARG A 231 -11.33 1.55 -15.60
CA ARG A 231 -11.76 1.88 -16.97
C ARG A 231 -11.63 0.71 -17.93
N LEU A 232 -10.56 -0.10 -17.80
CA LEU A 232 -10.34 -1.28 -18.67
C LEU A 232 -11.43 -2.33 -18.48
N PHE A 233 -11.84 -2.59 -17.24
CA PHE A 233 -12.79 -3.65 -16.93
C PHE A 233 -14.25 -3.19 -17.07
N GLY A 234 -14.54 -1.93 -16.80
CA GLY A 234 -15.88 -1.37 -16.93
C GLY A 234 -16.92 -2.22 -16.19
N GLU A 235 -17.97 -2.63 -16.90
CA GLU A 235 -19.05 -3.48 -16.37
C GLU A 235 -18.56 -4.86 -15.89
N ASN A 236 -17.44 -5.35 -16.41
CA ASN A 236 -16.84 -6.63 -16.02
C ASN A 236 -15.98 -6.53 -14.74
N SER A 237 -15.88 -5.36 -14.11
CA SER A 237 -15.03 -5.15 -12.93
C SER A 237 -15.31 -6.16 -11.83
N ARG A 238 -16.57 -6.49 -11.55
CA ARG A 238 -16.94 -7.49 -10.51
C ARG A 238 -16.38 -8.89 -10.80
N GLN A 239 -16.24 -9.28 -12.07
CA GLN A 239 -15.67 -10.58 -12.45
C GLN A 239 -14.15 -10.58 -12.22
N TRP A 240 -13.46 -9.52 -12.61
CA TRP A 240 -12.03 -9.36 -12.38
C TRP A 240 -11.68 -9.27 -10.89
N LEU A 241 -12.50 -8.59 -10.11
CA LEU A 241 -12.34 -8.53 -8.66
C LEU A 241 -12.49 -9.92 -8.01
N ARG A 242 -13.45 -10.75 -8.47
CA ARG A 242 -13.55 -12.16 -8.02
C ARG A 242 -12.29 -12.95 -8.35
N LEU A 243 -11.75 -12.77 -9.55
CA LEU A 243 -10.51 -13.43 -9.97
C LEU A 243 -9.34 -13.02 -9.08
N PHE A 244 -9.13 -11.72 -8.85
CA PHE A 244 -8.04 -11.23 -7.99
C PHE A 244 -8.19 -11.69 -6.55
N LEU A 245 -9.40 -11.68 -5.99
CA LEU A 245 -9.69 -12.26 -4.68
C LEU A 245 -9.28 -13.74 -4.63
N THR A 246 -9.70 -14.53 -5.60
CA THR A 246 -9.38 -15.97 -5.66
C THR A 246 -7.88 -16.19 -5.74
N ILE A 247 -7.18 -15.47 -6.63
CA ILE A 247 -5.73 -15.55 -6.77
C ILE A 247 -5.04 -15.18 -5.44
N THR A 248 -5.48 -14.10 -4.78
CA THR A 248 -4.96 -13.66 -3.49
C THR A 248 -5.02 -14.79 -2.47
N ILE A 249 -6.19 -15.41 -2.29
CA ILE A 249 -6.40 -16.42 -1.25
C ILE A 249 -5.68 -17.72 -1.57
N VAL A 250 -5.69 -18.15 -2.84
CA VAL A 250 -4.99 -19.37 -3.27
C VAL A 250 -3.48 -19.22 -3.08
N LEU A 251 -2.90 -18.12 -3.55
CA LEU A 251 -1.45 -17.89 -3.41
C LEU A 251 -1.05 -17.66 -1.96
N PHE A 252 -1.84 -16.91 -1.18
CA PHE A 252 -1.53 -16.71 0.22
C PHE A 252 -1.65 -18.04 1.01
N GLY A 253 -2.68 -18.83 0.75
CA GLY A 253 -2.82 -20.19 1.30
C GLY A 253 -1.62 -21.07 0.94
N LEU A 254 -1.16 -21.04 -0.31
CA LEU A 254 0.02 -21.77 -0.75
C LEU A 254 1.29 -21.28 -0.01
N ALA A 255 1.48 -19.97 0.17
CA ALA A 255 2.60 -19.44 0.93
C ALA A 255 2.59 -19.93 2.38
N VAL A 256 1.42 -19.99 3.03
CA VAL A 256 1.27 -20.53 4.39
C VAL A 256 1.55 -22.03 4.42
N LEU A 257 1.03 -22.82 3.45
CA LEU A 257 1.31 -24.26 3.35
C LEU A 257 2.82 -24.53 3.23
N LEU A 258 3.52 -23.75 2.41
CA LEU A 258 4.96 -23.88 2.24
C LEU A 258 5.73 -23.46 3.52
N ALA A 259 5.30 -22.39 4.18
CA ALA A 259 5.96 -21.89 5.40
C ALA A 259 5.76 -22.84 6.59
N ALA A 260 4.59 -23.46 6.69
CA ALA A 260 4.24 -24.35 7.81
C ALA A 260 4.43 -25.85 7.50
N SER A 261 5.15 -26.21 6.43
CA SER A 261 5.31 -27.59 5.98
C SER A 261 5.96 -28.52 7.01
N GLU A 262 6.86 -27.97 7.84
CA GLU A 262 7.56 -28.70 8.91
C GLU A 262 6.87 -28.56 10.30
N ARG A 263 5.74 -27.83 10.35
CA ARG A 263 5.00 -27.58 11.60
C ARG A 263 3.99 -28.69 11.90
N SER A 264 3.47 -28.69 13.13
CA SER A 264 2.39 -29.59 13.51
C SER A 264 1.14 -29.38 12.66
N VAL A 265 0.31 -30.42 12.50
CA VAL A 265 -0.98 -30.33 11.80
C VAL A 265 -1.88 -29.24 12.42
N LEU A 266 -1.80 -29.09 13.75
CA LEU A 266 -2.57 -28.07 14.47
C LEU A 266 -2.08 -26.66 14.13
N SER A 267 -0.75 -26.43 14.15
CA SER A 267 -0.15 -25.16 13.75
C SER A 267 -0.52 -24.77 12.33
N LEU A 268 -0.37 -25.70 11.37
CA LEU A 268 -0.76 -25.49 9.98
C LEU A 268 -2.25 -25.16 9.85
N SER A 269 -3.13 -25.90 10.55
CA SER A 269 -4.59 -25.67 10.50
C SER A 269 -4.98 -24.29 11.02
N ILE A 270 -4.31 -23.81 12.06
CA ILE A 270 -4.51 -22.45 12.59
C ILE A 270 -3.99 -21.41 11.58
N ALA A 271 -2.77 -21.59 11.07
CA ALA A 271 -2.15 -20.64 10.15
C ALA A 271 -2.98 -20.43 8.87
N ILE A 272 -3.54 -21.50 8.31
CA ILE A 272 -4.42 -21.47 7.12
C ILE A 272 -5.70 -20.67 7.38
N GLY A 273 -6.15 -20.56 8.61
CA GLY A 273 -7.26 -19.70 9.02
C GLY A 273 -7.04 -18.22 8.65
N GLY A 274 -5.78 -17.76 8.61
CA GLY A 274 -5.43 -16.39 8.27
C GLY A 274 -5.86 -15.98 6.84
N PRO A 275 -5.35 -16.63 5.78
CA PRO A 275 -5.80 -16.38 4.41
C PRO A 275 -7.31 -16.58 4.23
N TRP A 276 -7.90 -17.57 4.89
CA TRP A 276 -9.34 -17.83 4.81
C TRP A 276 -10.15 -16.66 5.40
N ALA A 277 -9.77 -16.15 6.56
CA ALA A 277 -10.42 -15.01 7.18
C ALA A 277 -10.24 -13.71 6.37
N LEU A 278 -9.05 -13.52 5.74
CA LEU A 278 -8.86 -12.46 4.75
C LEU A 278 -9.85 -12.60 3.60
N GLY A 279 -9.99 -13.81 3.03
CA GLY A 279 -10.91 -14.10 1.94
C GLY A 279 -12.36 -13.77 2.28
N TRP A 280 -12.78 -14.07 3.52
CA TRP A 280 -14.08 -13.67 4.03
C TRP A 280 -14.28 -12.14 3.99
N HIS A 281 -13.28 -11.40 4.47
CA HIS A 281 -13.32 -9.93 4.47
C HIS A 281 -13.33 -9.36 3.04
N LEU A 282 -12.51 -9.90 2.12
CA LEU A 282 -12.52 -9.46 0.72
C LEU A 282 -13.84 -9.80 0.02
N THR A 283 -14.47 -10.93 0.35
CA THR A 283 -15.82 -11.29 -0.13
C THR A 283 -16.85 -10.29 0.36
N TRP A 284 -16.78 -9.89 1.63
CA TRP A 284 -17.63 -8.82 2.17
C TRP A 284 -17.42 -7.50 1.41
N GLN A 285 -16.18 -7.10 1.11
CA GLN A 285 -15.90 -5.92 0.29
C GLN A 285 -16.54 -6.03 -1.10
N LEU A 286 -16.41 -7.19 -1.75
CA LEU A 286 -16.98 -7.43 -3.07
C LEU A 286 -18.51 -7.38 -3.09
N THR A 287 -19.19 -7.82 -2.02
CA THR A 287 -20.66 -7.68 -1.90
C THR A 287 -21.11 -6.23 -1.75
N ARG A 288 -20.25 -5.37 -1.20
CA ARG A 288 -20.50 -3.94 -1.00
C ARG A 288 -19.99 -3.05 -2.14
N PHE A 289 -19.34 -3.66 -3.13
CA PHE A 289 -18.79 -2.92 -4.28
C PHE A 289 -19.93 -2.38 -5.13
N ASP A 290 -20.01 -1.05 -5.21
CA ASP A 290 -20.87 -0.28 -6.07
C ASP A 290 -20.03 0.83 -6.72
N PRO A 291 -19.82 0.80 -8.06
CA PRO A 291 -18.99 1.79 -8.75
C PRO A 291 -19.57 3.22 -8.68
N GLU A 292 -20.85 3.39 -8.41
CA GLU A 292 -21.52 4.69 -8.31
C GLU A 292 -21.46 5.31 -6.89
N ASP A 293 -21.21 4.48 -5.83
CA ASP A 293 -21.09 4.95 -4.44
C ASP A 293 -19.63 5.33 -4.11
N SER A 294 -19.21 6.54 -4.46
CA SER A 294 -17.83 7.03 -4.21
C SER A 294 -17.44 6.95 -2.72
N ASP A 295 -18.34 7.27 -1.80
CA ASP A 295 -18.09 7.14 -0.35
C ASP A 295 -17.95 5.67 0.07
N GLY A 296 -18.74 4.78 -0.51
CA GLY A 296 -18.65 3.33 -0.33
C GLY A 296 -17.33 2.78 -0.81
N LEU A 297 -16.87 3.18 -2.00
CA LEU A 297 -15.57 2.80 -2.54
C LEU A 297 -14.44 3.22 -1.60
N LEU A 298 -14.48 4.44 -1.06
CA LEU A 298 -13.48 4.92 -0.11
C LEU A 298 -13.53 4.16 1.23
N ARG A 299 -14.74 3.82 1.73
CA ARG A 299 -14.90 2.98 2.93
C ARG A 299 -14.31 1.59 2.72
N ILE A 300 -14.58 0.95 1.58
CA ILE A 300 -14.00 -0.35 1.20
C ILE A 300 -12.47 -0.24 1.14
N PHE A 301 -11.93 0.74 0.44
CA PHE A 301 -10.49 0.95 0.33
C PHE A 301 -9.82 1.08 1.72
N ARG A 302 -10.39 1.91 2.61
CA ARG A 302 -9.87 2.10 3.97
C ARG A 302 -9.96 0.83 4.82
N SER A 303 -10.93 -0.05 4.59
CA SER A 303 -11.09 -1.31 5.32
C SER A 303 -9.96 -2.31 5.05
N ASN A 304 -9.15 -2.10 3.99
CA ASN A 304 -8.01 -2.97 3.68
C ASN A 304 -6.90 -2.94 4.74
N ARG A 305 -6.81 -1.90 5.59
CA ARG A 305 -5.97 -1.98 6.80
C ARG A 305 -6.40 -3.16 7.67
N ASN A 306 -7.68 -3.27 7.96
CA ASN A 306 -8.19 -4.35 8.81
C ASN A 306 -8.07 -5.71 8.10
N ALA A 307 -8.42 -5.77 6.81
CA ALA A 307 -8.23 -6.96 5.99
C ALA A 307 -6.81 -7.51 6.09
N GLY A 308 -5.82 -6.64 5.89
CA GLY A 308 -4.41 -7.03 5.94
C GLY A 308 -3.90 -7.46 7.32
N LEU A 309 -4.51 -6.94 8.40
CA LEU A 309 -4.15 -7.31 9.77
C LEU A 309 -4.82 -8.61 10.25
N ILE A 310 -5.94 -9.01 9.65
CA ILE A 310 -6.69 -10.23 10.02
C ILE A 310 -5.84 -11.50 10.05
N PRO A 311 -4.90 -11.78 9.12
CA PRO A 311 -4.10 -13.00 9.16
C PRO A 311 -3.14 -13.09 10.35
N LEU A 312 -2.68 -11.96 10.91
CA LEU A 312 -1.61 -11.92 11.90
C LEU A 312 -1.92 -12.68 13.21
N PRO A 313 -3.11 -12.55 13.83
CA PRO A 313 -3.47 -13.35 15.00
C PRO A 313 -3.40 -14.85 14.76
N PHE A 314 -3.75 -15.33 13.58
CA PHE A 314 -3.67 -16.74 13.23
C PHE A 314 -2.21 -17.21 13.16
N PHE A 315 -1.32 -16.41 12.57
CA PHE A 315 0.11 -16.72 12.54
C PHE A 315 0.72 -16.70 13.93
N ALA A 316 0.36 -15.70 14.77
CA ALA A 316 0.81 -15.64 16.15
C ALA A 316 0.36 -16.84 16.97
N LEU A 317 -0.90 -17.29 16.82
CA LEU A 317 -1.40 -18.50 17.50
C LEU A 317 -0.74 -19.77 16.99
N ALA A 318 -0.47 -19.86 15.68
CA ALA A 318 0.20 -21.01 15.10
C ALA A 318 1.64 -21.22 15.60
N LEU A 319 2.29 -20.14 16.05
CA LEU A 319 3.63 -20.21 16.66
C LEU A 319 3.63 -20.78 18.09
N LEU A 320 2.47 -20.80 18.75
CA LEU A 320 2.35 -21.27 20.14
C LEU A 320 2.08 -22.79 20.25
N VAL A 321 1.83 -23.46 19.11
CA VAL A 321 1.45 -24.87 19.00
C VAL A 321 2.26 -25.57 17.91
#